data_26a2a8fe377575153657c9c3c981688f
#
_entry.id   26a2a8fe377575153657c9c3c981688f
#
_cell.length_a   1.000
_cell.length_b   1.000
_cell.length_c   1.000
_cell.angle_alpha   90.00
_cell.angle_beta   90.00
_cell.angle_gamma   90.00
#
_symmetry.space_group_name_H-M   'P 1'
#
loop_
_entity.id
_entity.type
_entity.pdbx_description
1 polymer ?
#
loop_
_entity_poly.entity_id
_entity_poly.type
_entity_poly.pdbx_seq_one_letter_code
_entity_poly.pdbx_strand_id
1 'polypeptide(L)'
;MQSTKLNPELSLPDLILARNAAVADQGLIADRIKELSDQICAMVGVKVEGSISETVDTPMGTYRITTTGKLTRAVDPTAWVELESEIPTEWRSLVVQKPQLDLRRYRACCDFAPEVALQMERALKTKAATPSLRIEEIEE
;
A
#
# COMPACT_ATOMS: atom_id res chain seq x y z
N MET A 1 27.70 9.29 -11.75
CA MET A 1 26.40 9.74 -11.33
C MET A 1 26.38 10.09 -9.86
N GLN A 2 25.88 11.25 -9.52
CA GLN A 2 26.08 11.80 -8.18
C GLN A 2 24.78 12.19 -7.50
N SER A 3 23.70 11.69 -8.01
CA SER A 3 22.36 12.10 -7.61
C SER A 3 22.05 11.89 -6.13
N THR A 4 22.78 11.01 -5.48
CA THR A 4 22.51 10.68 -4.07
C THR A 4 23.29 11.51 -3.08
N LYS A 5 24.24 12.31 -3.55
CA LYS A 5 25.02 13.14 -2.66
C LYS A 5 24.24 14.38 -2.26
N LEU A 6 24.25 14.66 -0.97
CA LEU A 6 23.67 15.88 -0.45
C LEU A 6 24.55 17.07 -0.85
N ASN A 7 23.92 18.19 -1.17
CA ASN A 7 24.62 19.41 -1.46
C ASN A 7 24.84 20.15 -0.14
N PRO A 8 26.09 20.23 0.36
CA PRO A 8 26.35 20.87 1.65
C PRO A 8 26.16 22.40 1.65
N GLU A 9 25.99 22.98 0.46
CA GLU A 9 25.78 24.43 0.34
C GLU A 9 24.31 24.83 0.55
N LEU A 10 23.37 23.87 0.49
CA LEU A 10 21.96 24.19 0.67
C LEU A 10 21.61 24.27 2.16
N SER A 11 20.93 25.35 2.51
CA SER A 11 20.39 25.50 3.85
C SER A 11 19.14 24.64 4.03
N LEU A 12 18.72 24.46 5.29
CA LEU A 12 17.48 23.74 5.58
C LEU A 12 16.27 24.39 4.93
N PRO A 13 16.08 25.73 4.96
CA PRO A 13 14.98 26.35 4.21
C PRO A 13 15.01 26.02 2.72
N ASP A 14 16.19 26.04 2.09
CA ASP A 14 16.33 25.72 0.68
C ASP A 14 15.94 24.27 0.39
N LEU A 15 16.33 23.36 1.26
CA LEU A 15 15.97 21.94 1.12
C LEU A 15 14.46 21.71 1.24
N ILE A 16 13.81 22.41 2.16
CA ILE A 16 12.36 22.33 2.34
C ILE A 16 11.64 22.79 1.06
N LEU A 17 12.04 23.95 0.53
CA LEU A 17 11.43 24.49 -0.68
C LEU A 17 11.68 23.59 -1.89
N ALA A 18 12.88 23.06 -2.04
CA ALA A 18 13.21 22.14 -3.13
C ALA A 18 12.40 20.84 -3.04
N ARG A 19 12.27 20.31 -1.83
CA ARG A 19 11.45 19.09 -1.63
C ARG A 19 9.99 19.35 -1.95
N ASN A 20 9.44 20.48 -1.50
CA ASN A 20 8.04 20.83 -1.77
C ASN A 20 7.79 20.96 -3.28
N ALA A 21 8.71 21.59 -4.01
CA ALA A 21 8.62 21.69 -5.46
C ALA A 21 8.66 20.31 -6.12
N ALA A 22 9.55 19.45 -5.68
CA ALA A 22 9.66 18.10 -6.21
C ALA A 22 8.41 17.26 -5.95
N VAL A 23 7.80 17.39 -4.77
CA VAL A 23 6.56 16.70 -4.44
C VAL A 23 5.41 17.18 -5.33
N ALA A 24 5.33 18.49 -5.57
CA ALA A 24 4.32 19.03 -6.48
C ALA A 24 4.50 18.50 -7.90
N ASP A 25 5.73 18.49 -8.42
CA ASP A 25 6.04 17.94 -9.74
C ASP A 25 5.70 16.46 -9.82
N GLN A 26 6.02 15.69 -8.80
CA GLN A 26 5.68 14.28 -8.73
C GLN A 26 4.17 14.06 -8.83
N GLY A 27 3.39 14.90 -8.13
CA GLY A 27 1.93 14.83 -8.16
C GLY A 27 1.39 15.09 -9.57
N LEU A 28 1.90 16.09 -10.26
CA LEU A 28 1.50 16.42 -11.62
C LEU A 28 1.82 15.27 -12.60
N ILE A 29 3.00 14.69 -12.47
CA ILE A 29 3.43 13.57 -13.31
C ILE A 29 2.56 12.34 -13.02
N ALA A 30 2.29 12.06 -11.75
CA ALA A 30 1.44 10.92 -11.36
C ALA A 30 0.03 11.07 -11.92
N ASP A 31 -0.55 12.27 -11.86
CA ASP A 31 -1.86 12.55 -12.42
C ASP A 31 -1.89 12.34 -13.93
N ARG A 32 -0.83 12.77 -14.61
CA ARG A 32 -0.72 12.59 -16.06
C ARG A 32 -0.63 11.11 -16.43
N ILE A 33 0.16 10.34 -15.71
CA ILE A 33 0.27 8.89 -15.92
C ILE A 33 -1.09 8.23 -15.73
N LYS A 34 -1.82 8.63 -14.69
CA LYS A 34 -3.15 8.10 -14.41
C LYS A 34 -4.13 8.39 -15.54
N GLU A 35 -4.16 9.63 -16.01
CA GLU A 35 -5.03 10.01 -17.15
C GLU A 35 -4.72 9.18 -18.38
N LEU A 36 -3.45 9.05 -18.73
CA LEU A 36 -3.04 8.27 -19.90
C LEU A 36 -3.38 6.79 -19.73
N SER A 37 -3.17 6.26 -18.55
CA SER A 37 -3.49 4.85 -18.24
C SER A 37 -5.00 4.60 -18.34
N ASP A 38 -5.80 5.52 -17.83
CA ASP A 38 -7.26 5.41 -17.90
C ASP A 38 -7.75 5.44 -19.36
N GLN A 39 -7.16 6.28 -20.19
CA GLN A 39 -7.46 6.34 -21.61
C GLN A 39 -7.10 5.03 -22.32
N ILE A 40 -5.93 4.46 -22.02
CA ILE A 40 -5.51 3.18 -22.58
C ILE A 40 -6.49 2.08 -22.19
N CYS A 41 -6.85 2.03 -20.90
CA CYS A 41 -7.80 1.03 -20.40
C CYS A 41 -9.18 1.18 -21.07
N ALA A 42 -9.63 2.41 -21.32
CA ALA A 42 -10.89 2.66 -21.98
C ALA A 42 -10.88 2.16 -23.44
N MET A 43 -9.74 2.30 -24.11
CA MET A 43 -9.61 1.88 -25.51
C MET A 43 -9.44 0.36 -25.66
N VAL A 44 -8.67 -0.28 -24.79
CA VAL A 44 -8.44 -1.73 -24.82
C VAL A 44 -9.62 -2.48 -24.21
N GLY A 45 -10.20 -1.92 -23.19
CA GLY A 45 -11.23 -2.57 -22.38
C GLY A 45 -10.65 -3.26 -21.17
N VAL A 46 -11.48 -3.46 -20.16
CA VAL A 46 -11.10 -4.16 -18.92
C VAL A 46 -12.21 -5.11 -18.54
N LYS A 47 -11.86 -6.38 -18.29
CA LYS A 47 -12.83 -7.35 -17.76
C LYS A 47 -13.09 -7.07 -16.29
N VAL A 48 -14.28 -7.41 -15.84
CA VAL A 48 -14.60 -7.34 -14.40
C VAL A 48 -13.62 -8.19 -13.62
N GLU A 49 -13.31 -9.38 -14.12
CA GLU A 49 -12.33 -10.27 -13.54
C GLU A 49 -11.62 -11.02 -14.66
N GLY A 50 -10.31 -10.87 -14.73
CA GLY A 50 -9.50 -11.51 -15.76
C GLY A 50 -8.70 -10.49 -16.57
N SER A 51 -8.01 -10.98 -17.60
CA SER A 51 -7.10 -10.18 -18.41
C SER A 51 -7.51 -10.14 -19.87
N ILE A 52 -7.23 -8.99 -20.51
CA ILE A 52 -7.31 -8.80 -21.96
C ILE A 52 -5.93 -8.38 -22.43
N SER A 53 -5.45 -9.01 -23.51
CA SER A 53 -4.17 -8.63 -24.12
C SER A 53 -4.38 -8.19 -25.55
N GLU A 54 -3.67 -7.15 -25.96
CA GLU A 54 -3.69 -6.62 -27.31
C GLU A 54 -2.29 -6.18 -27.70
N THR A 55 -1.93 -6.41 -28.96
CA THR A 55 -0.65 -5.99 -29.49
C THR A 55 -0.84 -4.73 -30.35
N VAL A 56 -0.06 -3.71 -30.07
CA VAL A 56 -0.15 -2.42 -30.77
C VAL A 56 1.19 -2.02 -31.31
N ASP A 57 1.24 -1.66 -32.58
CA ASP A 57 2.44 -1.14 -33.23
C ASP A 57 2.50 0.37 -33.05
N THR A 58 3.66 0.86 -32.69
CA THR A 58 3.95 2.30 -32.61
C THR A 58 5.20 2.61 -33.40
N PRO A 59 5.45 3.89 -33.73
CA PRO A 59 6.71 4.27 -34.40
C PRO A 59 7.97 3.90 -33.61
N MET A 60 7.83 3.69 -32.29
CA MET A 60 8.96 3.34 -31.41
C MET A 60 9.11 1.83 -31.19
N GLY A 61 8.17 1.04 -31.68
CA GLY A 61 8.19 -0.41 -31.51
C GLY A 61 6.82 -0.99 -31.31
N THR A 62 6.78 -2.31 -31.13
CA THR A 62 5.55 -3.06 -30.91
C THR A 62 5.39 -3.37 -29.43
N TYR A 63 4.23 -3.08 -28.89
CA TYR A 63 3.94 -3.27 -27.46
C TYR A 63 2.77 -4.20 -27.27
N ARG A 64 2.85 -5.05 -26.26
CA ARG A 64 1.72 -5.83 -25.78
C ARG A 64 1.08 -5.09 -24.62
N ILE A 65 -0.19 -4.81 -24.73
CA ILE A 65 -0.94 -4.15 -23.67
C ILE A 65 -1.82 -5.21 -23.01
N THR A 66 -1.70 -5.34 -21.69
CA THR A 66 -2.51 -6.26 -20.91
C THR A 66 -3.25 -5.47 -19.85
N THR A 67 -4.58 -5.53 -19.90
CA THR A 67 -5.42 -4.97 -18.84
C THR A 67 -5.92 -6.11 -17.97
N THR A 68 -5.93 -5.90 -16.67
CA THR A 68 -6.38 -6.91 -15.71
C THR A 68 -7.41 -6.29 -14.78
N GLY A 69 -8.61 -6.84 -14.82
CA GLY A 69 -9.64 -6.51 -13.85
C GLY A 69 -9.61 -7.49 -12.69
N LYS A 70 -9.79 -6.97 -11.50
CA LYS A 70 -9.80 -7.75 -10.27
C LYS A 70 -10.97 -7.37 -9.41
N LEU A 71 -11.54 -8.36 -8.76
CA LEU A 71 -12.53 -8.16 -7.71
C LEU A 71 -11.85 -8.40 -6.38
N THR A 72 -12.02 -7.46 -5.47
CA THR A 72 -11.53 -7.62 -4.11
C THR A 72 -12.66 -8.23 -3.28
N ARG A 73 -12.37 -9.38 -2.66
CA ARG A 73 -13.32 -10.05 -1.78
C ARG A 73 -12.78 -10.00 -0.37
N ALA A 74 -13.60 -9.53 0.54
CA ALA A 74 -13.24 -9.46 1.96
C ALA A 74 -14.35 -10.10 2.77
N VAL A 75 -13.98 -10.68 3.90
CA VAL A 75 -14.94 -11.27 4.82
C VAL A 75 -15.41 -10.21 5.78
N ASP A 76 -16.74 -10.04 5.89
CA ASP A 76 -17.35 -9.25 6.94
C ASP A 76 -17.38 -10.10 8.21
N PRO A 77 -16.64 -9.75 9.26
CA PRO A 77 -16.55 -10.56 10.47
C PRO A 77 -17.91 -10.78 11.14
N THR A 78 -18.76 -9.77 11.16
CA THR A 78 -20.08 -9.87 11.78
C THR A 78 -20.97 -10.83 11.01
N ALA A 79 -21.01 -10.69 9.70
CA ALA A 79 -21.78 -11.60 8.84
C ALA A 79 -21.26 -13.03 8.92
N TRP A 80 -19.96 -13.21 9.02
CA TRP A 80 -19.36 -14.54 9.13
C TRP A 80 -19.78 -15.27 10.41
N VAL A 81 -19.79 -14.57 11.54
CA VAL A 81 -20.22 -15.16 12.81
C VAL A 81 -21.65 -15.71 12.71
N GLU A 82 -22.54 -15.01 12.02
CA GLU A 82 -23.90 -15.45 11.82
C GLU A 82 -24.03 -16.59 10.81
N LEU A 83 -23.19 -16.57 9.77
CA LEU A 83 -23.27 -17.50 8.65
C LEU A 83 -22.53 -18.82 8.93
N GLU A 84 -21.52 -18.81 9.77
CA GLU A 84 -20.59 -19.93 9.96
C GLU A 84 -21.31 -21.26 10.24
N SER A 85 -22.35 -21.23 11.08
CA SER A 85 -23.09 -22.43 11.44
C SER A 85 -23.89 -23.02 10.27
N GLU A 86 -24.20 -22.21 9.27
CA GLU A 86 -24.95 -22.65 8.09
C GLU A 86 -24.03 -23.24 7.02
N ILE A 87 -22.72 -22.99 7.11
CA ILE A 87 -21.75 -23.51 6.17
C ILE A 87 -21.37 -24.94 6.56
N PRO A 88 -21.36 -25.90 5.62
CA PRO A 88 -20.89 -27.25 5.91
C PRO A 88 -19.50 -27.24 6.55
N THR A 89 -19.29 -28.10 7.52
CA THR A 89 -18.04 -28.14 8.29
C THR A 89 -16.81 -28.26 7.41
N GLU A 90 -16.90 -29.02 6.34
CA GLU A 90 -15.81 -29.24 5.37
C GLU A 90 -15.38 -27.97 4.62
N TRP A 91 -16.29 -26.96 4.55
CA TRP A 91 -16.03 -25.70 3.84
C TRP A 91 -15.75 -24.52 4.75
N ARG A 92 -15.83 -24.69 6.07
CA ARG A 92 -15.56 -23.57 6.99
C ARG A 92 -14.15 -23.06 6.94
N SER A 93 -13.21 -23.87 6.45
CA SER A 93 -11.82 -23.46 6.26
C SER A 93 -11.62 -22.46 5.12
N LEU A 94 -12.67 -22.14 4.34
CA LEU A 94 -12.61 -21.03 3.38
C LEU A 94 -12.30 -19.69 4.06
N VAL A 95 -12.68 -19.55 5.33
CA VAL A 95 -12.33 -18.39 6.13
C VAL A 95 -11.19 -18.78 7.06
N VAL A 96 -10.06 -18.12 6.87
CA VAL A 96 -8.85 -18.36 7.65
C VAL A 96 -8.65 -17.22 8.63
N GLN A 97 -8.51 -17.56 9.91
CA GLN A 97 -8.17 -16.58 10.93
C GLN A 97 -6.66 -16.54 11.07
N LYS A 98 -6.09 -15.37 10.86
CA LYS A 98 -4.66 -15.17 11.04
C LYS A 98 -4.41 -14.51 12.39
N PRO A 99 -3.43 -14.99 13.15
CA PRO A 99 -3.07 -14.33 14.40
C PRO A 99 -2.65 -12.90 14.14
N GLN A 100 -3.19 -11.98 14.92
CA GLN A 100 -2.84 -10.57 14.87
C GLN A 100 -2.51 -10.09 16.26
N LEU A 101 -1.51 -9.24 16.35
CA LEU A 101 -1.15 -8.63 17.62
C LEU A 101 -2.10 -7.46 17.90
N ASP A 102 -2.73 -7.49 19.07
CA ASP A 102 -3.44 -6.33 19.61
C ASP A 102 -2.40 -5.43 20.27
N LEU A 103 -1.95 -4.43 19.55
CA LEU A 103 -0.84 -3.57 19.98
C LEU A 103 -1.15 -2.83 21.27
N ARG A 104 -2.38 -2.40 21.46
CA ARG A 104 -2.79 -1.71 22.67
C ARG A 104 -2.67 -2.61 23.91
N ARG A 105 -3.16 -3.85 23.78
CA ARG A 105 -3.04 -4.83 24.87
C ARG A 105 -1.60 -5.27 25.09
N TYR A 106 -0.83 -5.38 24.02
CA TYR A 106 0.57 -5.70 24.14
C TYR A 106 1.33 -4.63 24.92
N ARG A 107 1.09 -3.35 24.63
CA ARG A 107 1.72 -2.26 25.36
C ARG A 107 1.34 -2.27 26.84
N ALA A 108 0.08 -2.54 27.14
CA ALA A 108 -0.36 -2.71 28.52
C ALA A 108 0.34 -3.90 29.20
N CYS A 109 0.50 -4.98 28.45
CA CYS A 109 1.22 -6.17 28.94
C CYS A 109 2.67 -5.86 29.28
N CYS A 110 3.34 -5.03 28.48
CA CYS A 110 4.71 -4.61 28.77
C CYS A 110 4.82 -3.88 30.11
N ASP A 111 3.79 -3.13 30.48
CA ASP A 111 3.78 -2.36 31.72
C ASP A 111 3.37 -3.22 32.93
N PHE A 112 2.39 -4.09 32.77
CA PHE A 112 1.79 -4.84 33.88
C PHE A 112 2.30 -6.26 34.05
N ALA A 113 2.77 -6.87 32.97
CA ALA A 113 3.26 -8.25 32.99
C ALA A 113 4.48 -8.39 32.05
N PRO A 114 5.60 -7.75 32.38
CA PRO A 114 6.78 -7.74 31.48
C PRO A 114 7.33 -9.12 31.16
N GLU A 115 7.15 -10.10 32.05
CA GLU A 115 7.57 -11.48 31.78
C GLU A 115 6.77 -12.14 30.66
N VAL A 116 5.46 -11.79 30.54
CA VAL A 116 4.62 -12.28 29.44
C VAL A 116 4.98 -11.58 28.15
N ALA A 117 5.26 -10.28 28.20
CA ALA A 117 5.71 -9.53 27.04
C ALA A 117 7.03 -10.08 26.50
N LEU A 118 7.95 -10.46 27.38
CA LEU A 118 9.21 -11.07 27.01
C LEU A 118 9.00 -12.42 26.31
N GLN A 119 8.05 -13.22 26.80
CA GLN A 119 7.68 -14.48 26.14
C GLN A 119 7.11 -14.23 24.75
N MET A 120 6.30 -13.19 24.59
CA MET A 120 5.69 -12.84 23.30
C MET A 120 6.72 -12.42 22.26
N GLU A 121 7.84 -11.85 22.67
CA GLU A 121 8.91 -11.48 21.73
C GLU A 121 9.38 -12.65 20.88
N ARG A 122 9.27 -13.88 21.39
CA ARG A 122 9.66 -15.08 20.66
C ARG A 122 8.78 -15.34 19.44
N ALA A 123 7.56 -14.81 19.43
CA ALA A 123 6.61 -14.94 18.34
C ALA A 123 6.49 -13.67 17.48
N LEU A 124 7.17 -12.60 17.87
CA LEU A 124 7.11 -11.33 17.17
C LEU A 124 8.32 -11.12 16.26
N LYS A 125 8.05 -10.59 15.09
CA LYS A 125 9.07 -10.08 14.18
C LYS A 125 8.98 -8.57 14.24
N THR A 126 9.96 -7.94 14.84
CA THR A 126 9.99 -6.50 15.02
C THR A 126 10.97 -5.88 14.04
N LYS A 127 10.50 -4.91 13.30
CA LYS A 127 11.28 -4.20 12.30
C LYS A 127 11.01 -2.71 12.41
N ALA A 128 12.08 -1.93 12.40
CA ALA A 128 11.93 -0.48 12.37
C ALA A 128 11.33 -0.05 11.03
N ALA A 129 10.30 0.76 11.09
CA ALA A 129 9.70 1.33 9.89
C ALA A 129 10.55 2.49 9.38
N THR A 130 10.43 2.76 8.08
CA THR A 130 11.05 3.94 7.50
C THR A 130 10.46 5.20 8.15
N PRO A 131 11.33 6.12 8.64
CA PRO A 131 10.81 7.34 9.23
C PRO A 131 9.93 8.12 8.26
N SER A 132 8.89 8.72 8.78
CA SER A 132 8.02 9.58 7.99
C SER A 132 8.39 11.05 8.26
N LEU A 133 8.18 11.88 7.24
CA LEU A 133 8.42 13.31 7.32
C LEU A 133 7.13 14.05 6.95
N ARG A 134 6.74 14.99 7.78
CA ARG A 134 5.60 15.86 7.52
C ARG A 134 6.05 17.31 7.66
N ILE A 135 5.74 18.10 6.66
CA ILE A 135 6.06 19.55 6.67
C ILE A 135 4.76 20.30 6.50
N GLU A 136 4.48 21.18 7.44
CA GLU A 136 3.27 22.01 7.41
C GLU A 136 3.64 23.48 7.38
N GLU A 137 2.90 24.25 6.59
CA GLU A 137 3.01 25.71 6.63
C GLU A 137 2.17 26.22 7.80
N ILE A 138 2.77 27.10 8.60
CA ILE A 138 2.10 27.68 9.75
C ILE A 138 1.66 29.09 9.39
N GLU A 139 0.37 29.36 9.51
CA GLU A 139 -0.18 30.69 9.31
C GLU A 139 -0.14 31.45 10.64
N GLU A 140 0.33 32.68 10.57
CA GLU A 140 0.37 33.58 11.74
C GLU A 140 -0.84 34.50 11.78
#